data_0ecf94e9a8aea5cb9e20cf105d7dad7d
#
_entry.id   0ecf94e9a8aea5cb9e20cf105d7dad7d
#
_cell.length_a   1.000
_cell.length_b   1.000
_cell.length_c   1.000
_cell.angle_alpha   90.00
_cell.angle_beta   90.00
_cell.angle_gamma   90.00
#
_symmetry.space_group_name_H-M   'P 1'
#
loop_
_entity.id
_entity.type
_entity.pdbx_description
1 polymer ?
#
loop_
_entity_poly.entity_id
_entity_poly.type
_entity_poly.pdbx_seq_one_letter_code
_entity_poly.pdbx_strand_id
1 'polypeptide(L)'
;FKIRYKMRISYNWLKQFIKTDLKSEEIADILTDLGLEVEGVDKYESLKGGLQGVVIGHVLTCEKHPDADKLKITTVDLGDGNAPVQIVCGAPNVAAGQKVPVATIGTKLFDKEGNAFEIKKGKIRGQESHGMICAEDELGLGESHDGIMILNEDLKPGTPASKVFEIETDEVFEIGLTPNRADAMSHMGVARDLRAGLLQKGTTSELITPSVSKFKVEKRTLKIDVKVENEKLAPRYCGVTISGITVKPSPTWLQNRLKAIGLTPKNNIVDVTNYVLHELG
;
A
#
# COMPACT_ATOMS: atom_id res chain seq x y z
N PHE A 1 -29.39 -0.77 -18.64
CA PHE A 1 -28.17 -0.84 -17.83
C PHE A 1 -27.90 0.55 -17.24
N LYS A 2 -28.26 0.80 -15.96
CA LYS A 2 -27.79 1.98 -15.24
C LYS A 2 -26.35 1.68 -14.82
N ILE A 3 -25.36 2.22 -15.53
CA ILE A 3 -24.00 2.30 -15.01
C ILE A 3 -24.10 3.31 -13.86
N ARG A 4 -24.21 2.84 -12.63
CA ARG A 4 -24.00 3.66 -11.45
C ARG A 4 -22.49 3.80 -11.30
N TYR A 5 -21.95 4.96 -11.58
CA TYR A 5 -20.58 5.29 -11.20
C TYR A 5 -20.54 5.36 -9.67
N LYS A 6 -19.90 4.37 -9.06
CA LYS A 6 -19.65 4.38 -7.61
C LYS A 6 -18.39 5.16 -7.37
N MET A 7 -18.46 6.11 -6.45
CA MET A 7 -17.28 6.80 -5.96
C MET A 7 -16.58 5.93 -4.91
N ARG A 8 -15.28 5.73 -5.05
CA ARG A 8 -14.46 4.97 -4.09
C ARG A 8 -13.65 5.91 -3.23
N ILE A 9 -13.78 5.78 -1.91
CA ILE A 9 -13.11 6.59 -0.89
C ILE A 9 -12.28 5.67 0.00
N SER A 10 -10.97 5.85 0.00
CA SER A 10 -10.03 5.15 0.87
C SER A 10 -10.15 5.70 2.30
N TYR A 11 -10.32 4.83 3.29
CA TYR A 11 -10.40 5.24 4.69
C TYR A 11 -9.05 5.77 5.21
N ASN A 12 -7.94 5.14 4.82
CA ASN A 12 -6.60 5.62 5.17
C ASN A 12 -6.31 7.01 4.58
N TRP A 13 -6.82 7.28 3.38
CA TRP A 13 -6.69 8.60 2.77
C TRP A 13 -7.62 9.62 3.43
N LEU A 14 -8.87 9.22 3.73
CA LEU A 14 -9.84 10.07 4.43
C LEU A 14 -9.32 10.54 5.80
N LYS A 15 -8.66 9.65 6.55
CA LYS A 15 -8.04 9.96 7.86
C LYS A 15 -6.95 11.04 7.81
N GLN A 16 -6.47 11.43 6.64
CA GLN A 16 -5.55 12.56 6.52
C GLN A 16 -6.25 13.92 6.66
N PHE A 17 -7.53 13.97 6.34
CA PHE A 17 -8.34 15.18 6.43
C PHE A 17 -9.16 15.28 7.71
N ILE A 18 -9.40 14.17 8.38
CA ILE A 18 -10.18 14.13 9.60
C ILE A 18 -9.64 13.09 10.57
N LYS A 19 -9.37 13.52 11.81
CA LYS A 19 -8.93 12.60 12.86
C LYS A 19 -10.15 11.93 13.49
N THR A 20 -10.18 10.60 13.43
CA THR A 20 -11.21 9.78 14.05
C THR A 20 -10.65 8.40 14.38
N ASP A 21 -11.09 7.83 15.49
CA ASP A 21 -10.76 6.47 15.93
C ASP A 21 -11.94 5.50 15.69
N LEU A 22 -13.01 5.98 15.04
CA LEU A 22 -14.16 5.16 14.70
C LEU A 22 -13.76 4.09 13.66
N LYS A 23 -14.46 2.97 13.69
CA LYS A 23 -14.30 1.94 12.67
C LYS A 23 -14.97 2.34 11.36
N SER A 24 -14.59 1.69 10.28
CA SER A 24 -15.16 1.95 8.94
C SER A 24 -16.66 1.75 8.89
N GLU A 25 -17.22 0.76 9.61
CA GLU A 25 -18.65 0.52 9.65
C GLU A 25 -19.39 1.70 10.31
N GLU A 26 -18.86 2.26 11.42
CA GLU A 26 -19.44 3.42 12.10
C GLU A 26 -19.38 4.68 11.22
N ILE A 27 -18.30 4.84 10.45
CA ILE A 27 -18.16 5.94 9.49
C ILE A 27 -19.16 5.77 8.34
N ALA A 28 -19.35 4.54 7.84
CA ALA A 28 -20.31 4.23 6.77
C ALA A 28 -21.74 4.60 7.18
N ASP A 29 -22.12 4.30 8.43
CA ASP A 29 -23.43 4.67 8.98
C ASP A 29 -23.60 6.19 9.05
N ILE A 30 -22.58 6.91 9.56
CA ILE A 30 -22.62 8.37 9.65
C ILE A 30 -22.74 9.00 8.25
N LEU A 31 -21.96 8.54 7.28
CA LEU A 31 -22.00 9.05 5.90
C LEU A 31 -23.39 8.83 5.27
N THR A 32 -23.95 7.65 5.48
CA THR A 32 -25.29 7.30 4.96
C THR A 32 -26.39 8.17 5.58
N ASP A 33 -26.32 8.41 6.88
CA ASP A 33 -27.24 9.33 7.60
C ASP A 33 -27.15 10.77 7.04
N LEU A 34 -26.01 11.18 6.51
CA LEU A 34 -25.78 12.48 5.88
C LEU A 34 -26.20 12.54 4.40
N GLY A 35 -26.68 11.43 3.85
CA GLY A 35 -27.07 11.32 2.44
C GLY A 35 -25.92 10.99 1.47
N LEU A 36 -24.79 10.56 1.99
CA LEU A 36 -23.72 9.92 1.23
C LEU A 36 -23.87 8.40 1.38
N GLU A 37 -24.77 7.81 0.61
CA GLU A 37 -25.14 6.39 0.73
C GLU A 37 -23.94 5.48 0.52
N VAL A 38 -23.44 4.86 1.60
CA VAL A 38 -22.37 3.85 1.53
C VAL A 38 -23.00 2.51 1.14
N GLU A 39 -22.79 2.10 -0.10
CA GLU A 39 -23.34 0.85 -0.66
C GLU A 39 -22.50 -0.38 -0.25
N GLY A 40 -21.23 -0.17 0.15
CA GLY A 40 -20.34 -1.23 0.59
C GLY A 40 -19.03 -0.69 1.15
N VAL A 41 -18.35 -1.55 1.90
CA VAL A 41 -16.99 -1.32 2.41
C VAL A 41 -16.12 -2.50 1.98
N ASP A 42 -15.21 -2.26 1.05
CA ASP A 42 -14.30 -3.25 0.51
C ASP A 42 -12.97 -3.24 1.26
N LYS A 43 -12.43 -4.41 1.57
CA LYS A 43 -11.06 -4.51 2.05
C LYS A 43 -10.10 -4.44 0.88
N TYR A 44 -9.14 -3.52 0.95
CA TYR A 44 -8.03 -3.39 0.02
C TYR A 44 -6.74 -3.89 0.68
N GLU A 45 -5.98 -4.68 -0.07
CA GLU A 45 -4.63 -5.10 0.28
C GLU A 45 -3.72 -4.81 -0.91
N SER A 46 -2.66 -4.02 -0.71
CA SER A 46 -1.71 -3.70 -1.79
C SER A 46 -0.99 -4.95 -2.31
N LEU A 47 -0.93 -5.97 -1.47
CA LEU A 47 -0.46 -7.32 -1.77
C LEU A 47 -1.37 -8.34 -1.07
N LYS A 48 -1.87 -9.33 -1.79
CA LYS A 48 -2.78 -10.34 -1.26
C LYS A 48 -2.18 -11.08 -0.06
N GLY A 49 -2.91 -11.11 1.06
CA GLY A 49 -2.46 -11.69 2.32
C GLY A 49 -1.50 -10.83 3.13
N GLY A 50 -1.09 -9.66 2.64
CA GLY A 50 -0.37 -8.63 3.41
C GLY A 50 0.97 -9.07 3.97
N LEU A 51 1.58 -10.16 3.48
CA LEU A 51 2.78 -10.81 4.02
C LEU A 51 2.66 -11.16 5.52
N GLN A 52 1.44 -11.49 5.98
CA GLN A 52 1.23 -11.92 7.37
C GLN A 52 1.99 -13.22 7.65
N GLY A 53 2.81 -13.23 8.74
CA GLY A 53 3.66 -14.37 9.10
C GLY A 53 5.00 -14.42 8.36
N VAL A 54 5.28 -13.46 7.46
CA VAL A 54 6.62 -13.29 6.87
C VAL A 54 7.42 -12.29 7.69
N VAL A 55 8.61 -12.72 8.15
CA VAL A 55 9.51 -11.90 8.96
C VAL A 55 10.91 -11.85 8.35
N ILE A 56 11.69 -10.88 8.75
CA ILE A 56 13.11 -10.82 8.37
C ILE A 56 13.87 -11.83 9.24
N GLY A 57 14.53 -12.79 8.60
CA GLY A 57 15.42 -13.75 9.23
C GLY A 57 16.89 -13.38 9.01
N HIS A 58 17.75 -13.82 9.93
CA HIS A 58 19.20 -13.77 9.80
C HIS A 58 19.74 -15.19 9.64
N VAL A 59 20.34 -15.50 8.51
CA VAL A 59 20.97 -16.79 8.26
C VAL A 59 22.28 -16.87 9.03
N LEU A 60 22.30 -17.66 10.10
CA LEU A 60 23.50 -17.80 10.96
C LEU A 60 24.48 -18.79 10.35
N THR A 61 24.00 -19.94 9.86
CA THR A 61 24.80 -20.98 9.21
C THR A 61 24.17 -21.43 7.90
N CYS A 62 25.01 -21.91 6.98
CA CYS A 62 24.57 -22.43 5.71
C CYS A 62 25.50 -23.56 5.26
N GLU A 63 25.03 -24.80 5.32
CA GLU A 63 25.80 -25.99 5.06
C GLU A 63 25.17 -26.78 3.90
N LYS A 64 25.99 -27.61 3.21
CA LYS A 64 25.46 -28.50 2.16
C LYS A 64 24.59 -29.58 2.78
N HIS A 65 23.49 -29.91 2.11
CA HIS A 65 22.66 -31.04 2.51
C HIS A 65 23.42 -32.37 2.28
N PRO A 66 23.42 -33.30 3.26
CA PRO A 66 24.17 -34.57 3.14
C PRO A 66 23.72 -35.47 1.98
N ASP A 67 22.42 -35.45 1.66
CA ASP A 67 21.83 -36.36 0.69
C ASP A 67 21.28 -35.65 -0.56
N ALA A 68 21.64 -34.37 -0.80
CA ALA A 68 21.12 -33.61 -1.95
C ALA A 68 22.04 -32.47 -2.37
N ASP A 69 22.69 -32.55 -3.50
CA ASP A 69 23.71 -31.60 -3.98
C ASP A 69 23.16 -30.17 -4.21
N LYS A 70 21.87 -30.03 -4.50
CA LYS A 70 21.22 -28.74 -4.78
C LYS A 70 20.57 -28.08 -3.54
N LEU A 71 20.57 -28.78 -2.40
CA LEU A 71 19.96 -28.27 -1.18
C LEU A 71 21.02 -27.82 -0.16
N LYS A 72 20.66 -26.84 0.63
CA LYS A 72 21.44 -26.36 1.76
C LYS A 72 20.60 -26.42 3.02
N ILE A 73 21.22 -26.70 4.15
CA ILE A 73 20.63 -26.65 5.48
C ILE A 73 21.08 -25.33 6.09
N THR A 74 20.12 -24.48 6.47
CA THR A 74 20.41 -23.20 7.10
C THR A 74 19.87 -23.17 8.51
N THR A 75 20.57 -22.46 9.40
CA THR A 75 20.06 -22.09 10.72
C THR A 75 19.74 -20.61 10.68
N VAL A 76 18.48 -20.24 10.98
CA VAL A 76 17.98 -18.89 10.81
C VAL A 76 17.43 -18.36 12.14
N ASP A 77 17.93 -17.21 12.56
CA ASP A 77 17.38 -16.43 13.67
C ASP A 77 16.18 -15.61 13.16
N LEU A 78 15.02 -15.80 13.77
CA LEU A 78 13.79 -15.09 13.45
C LEU A 78 13.54 -13.86 14.33
N GLY A 79 14.47 -13.55 15.26
CA GLY A 79 14.37 -12.37 16.11
C GLY A 79 13.22 -12.37 17.12
N ASP A 80 12.63 -13.53 17.39
CA ASP A 80 11.50 -13.73 18.33
C ASP A 80 11.95 -14.12 19.76
N GLY A 81 13.26 -14.16 19.99
CA GLY A 81 13.87 -14.55 21.27
C GLY A 81 13.93 -16.06 21.49
N ASN A 82 13.45 -16.88 20.58
CA ASN A 82 13.56 -18.32 20.61
C ASN A 82 14.87 -18.82 19.99
N ALA A 83 15.14 -20.13 20.11
CA ALA A 83 16.27 -20.73 19.44
C ALA A 83 16.12 -20.61 17.91
N PRO A 84 17.22 -20.37 17.18
CA PRO A 84 17.22 -20.33 15.73
C PRO A 84 16.64 -21.60 15.10
N VAL A 85 15.92 -21.45 14.02
CA VAL A 85 15.21 -22.56 13.36
C VAL A 85 16.01 -23.10 12.18
N GLN A 86 15.90 -24.40 11.94
CA GLN A 86 16.45 -25.03 10.74
C GLN A 86 15.50 -24.86 9.57
N ILE A 87 16.03 -24.39 8.44
CA ILE A 87 15.29 -24.30 7.17
C ILE A 87 16.14 -24.91 6.07
N VAL A 88 15.54 -25.82 5.29
CA VAL A 88 16.16 -26.39 4.10
C VAL A 88 15.83 -25.51 2.91
N CYS A 89 16.86 -25.04 2.21
CA CYS A 89 16.74 -24.11 1.08
C CYS A 89 17.38 -24.66 -0.18
N GLY A 90 16.68 -24.57 -1.31
CA GLY A 90 17.16 -24.98 -2.62
C GLY A 90 17.79 -23.87 -3.46
N ALA A 91 17.74 -22.63 -2.98
CA ALA A 91 18.24 -21.49 -3.73
C ALA A 91 19.78 -21.48 -3.80
N PRO A 92 20.38 -21.23 -4.98
CA PRO A 92 21.84 -21.25 -5.14
C PRO A 92 22.53 -20.11 -4.38
N ASN A 93 21.85 -18.99 -4.20
CA ASN A 93 22.39 -17.75 -3.64
C ASN A 93 22.27 -17.64 -2.10
N VAL A 94 21.69 -18.64 -1.40
CA VAL A 94 21.62 -18.60 0.07
C VAL A 94 23.00 -18.81 0.68
N ALA A 95 23.38 -17.97 1.66
CA ALA A 95 24.65 -18.01 2.38
C ALA A 95 24.49 -17.51 3.83
N ALA A 96 25.43 -17.90 4.69
CA ALA A 96 25.50 -17.36 6.07
C ALA A 96 25.74 -15.85 6.08
N GLY A 97 25.21 -15.15 7.07
CA GLY A 97 25.28 -13.71 7.26
C GLY A 97 24.16 -12.91 6.58
N GLN A 98 23.41 -13.51 5.66
CA GLN A 98 22.38 -12.79 4.92
C GLN A 98 21.13 -12.49 5.75
N LYS A 99 20.51 -11.35 5.47
CA LYS A 99 19.13 -11.03 5.88
C LYS A 99 18.19 -11.42 4.76
N VAL A 100 17.15 -12.18 5.11
CA VAL A 100 16.26 -12.81 4.13
C VAL A 100 14.80 -12.74 4.62
N PRO A 101 13.81 -12.68 3.74
CA PRO A 101 12.41 -12.84 4.14
C PRO A 101 12.13 -14.32 4.41
N VAL A 102 11.52 -14.61 5.55
CA VAL A 102 11.18 -15.97 5.98
C VAL A 102 9.69 -16.08 6.25
N ALA A 103 9.02 -16.94 5.53
CA ALA A 103 7.67 -17.37 5.84
C ALA A 103 7.70 -18.41 6.96
N THR A 104 7.14 -18.06 8.11
CA THR A 104 7.06 -18.92 9.29
C THR A 104 5.98 -19.99 9.13
N ILE A 105 5.99 -21.02 9.98
CA ILE A 105 4.95 -22.06 9.96
C ILE A 105 3.57 -21.43 10.19
N GLY A 106 2.58 -21.83 9.39
CA GLY A 106 1.22 -21.27 9.39
C GLY A 106 1.02 -20.06 8.49
N THR A 107 2.10 -19.49 7.92
CA THR A 107 2.01 -18.41 6.94
C THR A 107 1.29 -18.90 5.69
N LYS A 108 0.34 -18.09 5.20
CA LYS A 108 -0.30 -18.31 3.90
C LYS A 108 0.32 -17.38 2.88
N LEU A 109 0.92 -17.94 1.87
CA LEU A 109 1.41 -17.26 0.67
C LEU A 109 0.45 -17.49 -0.48
N PHE A 110 0.54 -16.66 -1.52
CA PHE A 110 -0.34 -16.72 -2.68
C PHE A 110 0.49 -16.77 -3.94
N ASP A 111 0.15 -17.71 -4.83
CA ASP A 111 0.76 -17.80 -6.15
C ASP A 111 0.28 -16.69 -7.09
N LYS A 112 0.83 -16.64 -8.31
CA LYS A 112 0.46 -15.65 -9.34
C LYS A 112 -1.00 -15.75 -9.79
N GLU A 113 -1.62 -16.91 -9.58
CA GLU A 113 -3.04 -17.17 -9.90
C GLU A 113 -3.95 -16.81 -8.71
N GLY A 114 -3.36 -16.50 -7.56
CA GLY A 114 -4.05 -16.10 -6.34
C GLY A 114 -4.52 -17.28 -5.48
N ASN A 115 -4.01 -18.51 -5.73
CA ASN A 115 -4.27 -19.66 -4.87
C ASN A 115 -3.40 -19.58 -3.62
N ALA A 116 -4.01 -19.83 -2.45
CA ALA A 116 -3.29 -19.84 -1.19
C ALA A 116 -2.60 -21.17 -0.96
N PHE A 117 -1.34 -21.13 -0.50
CA PHE A 117 -0.65 -22.28 0.07
C PHE A 117 -0.08 -21.94 1.45
N GLU A 118 -0.17 -22.88 2.36
CA GLU A 118 0.23 -22.70 3.76
C GLU A 118 1.59 -23.33 4.02
N ILE A 119 2.49 -22.55 4.63
CA ILE A 119 3.81 -23.04 5.05
C ILE A 119 3.65 -23.96 6.26
N LYS A 120 4.04 -25.20 6.10
CA LYS A 120 3.97 -26.23 7.15
C LYS A 120 5.36 -26.70 7.53
N LYS A 121 5.50 -27.20 8.77
CA LYS A 121 6.68 -27.96 9.16
C LYS A 121 6.81 -29.14 8.21
N GLY A 122 7.94 -29.24 7.52
CA GLY A 122 8.19 -30.28 6.53
C GLY A 122 9.47 -31.08 6.84
N LYS A 123 9.61 -32.20 6.16
CA LYS A 123 10.85 -33.00 6.13
C LYS A 123 11.29 -33.15 4.69
N ILE A 124 12.44 -32.53 4.35
CA ILE A 124 12.98 -32.49 2.99
C ILE A 124 14.24 -33.36 2.95
N ARG A 125 14.20 -34.46 2.21
CA ARG A 125 15.30 -35.41 2.12
C ARG A 125 15.88 -35.83 3.49
N GLY A 126 15.01 -36.10 4.46
CA GLY A 126 15.43 -36.50 5.81
C GLY A 126 15.68 -35.41 6.81
N GLN A 127 15.83 -34.13 6.39
CA GLN A 127 16.07 -32.97 7.23
C GLN A 127 14.78 -32.19 7.50
N GLU A 128 14.59 -31.77 8.74
CA GLU A 128 13.41 -30.94 9.11
C GLU A 128 13.56 -29.52 8.58
N SER A 129 12.44 -28.92 8.12
CA SER A 129 12.37 -27.52 7.73
C SER A 129 11.22 -26.84 8.47
N HIS A 130 11.55 -25.77 9.20
CA HIS A 130 10.63 -25.03 10.06
C HIS A 130 10.25 -23.67 9.47
N GLY A 131 9.99 -23.61 8.18
CA GLY A 131 9.64 -22.42 7.45
C GLY A 131 10.20 -22.44 6.04
N MET A 132 10.09 -21.33 5.33
CA MET A 132 10.59 -21.15 3.97
C MET A 132 11.29 -19.81 3.83
N ILE A 133 12.53 -19.80 3.32
CA ILE A 133 13.20 -18.57 2.87
C ILE A 133 12.67 -18.28 1.48
N CYS A 134 12.15 -17.08 1.25
CA CYS A 134 11.35 -16.77 0.08
C CYS A 134 12.12 -16.03 -1.02
N ALA A 135 11.76 -16.33 -2.27
CA ALA A 135 12.09 -15.55 -3.45
C ALA A 135 11.13 -14.36 -3.61
N GLU A 136 11.43 -13.46 -4.53
CA GLU A 136 10.63 -12.26 -4.81
C GLU A 136 9.23 -12.62 -5.35
N ASP A 137 9.17 -13.56 -6.27
CA ASP A 137 7.91 -14.00 -6.87
C ASP A 137 7.03 -14.83 -5.92
N GLU A 138 7.63 -15.58 -4.99
CA GLU A 138 6.90 -16.33 -3.95
C GLU A 138 6.20 -15.39 -2.95
N LEU A 139 6.73 -14.18 -2.79
CA LEU A 139 6.13 -13.11 -1.99
C LEU A 139 5.17 -12.21 -2.79
N GLY A 140 5.10 -12.37 -4.11
CA GLY A 140 4.32 -11.51 -4.99
C GLY A 140 4.87 -10.07 -5.11
N LEU A 141 6.15 -9.87 -4.76
CA LEU A 141 6.82 -8.56 -4.79
C LEU A 141 7.47 -8.25 -6.15
N GLY A 142 7.64 -9.27 -6.99
CA GLY A 142 8.22 -9.15 -8.33
C GLY A 142 8.10 -10.46 -9.12
N GLU A 143 8.92 -10.61 -10.16
CA GLU A 143 8.84 -11.76 -11.08
C GLU A 143 10.05 -12.69 -11.01
N SER A 144 11.13 -12.29 -10.30
CA SER A 144 12.37 -13.07 -10.25
C SER A 144 12.21 -14.31 -9.37
N HIS A 145 12.63 -15.45 -9.95
CA HIS A 145 12.74 -16.75 -9.28
C HIS A 145 14.17 -17.29 -9.30
N ASP A 146 15.16 -16.44 -9.59
CA ASP A 146 16.57 -16.86 -9.73
C ASP A 146 17.24 -17.24 -8.41
N GLY A 147 16.57 -17.00 -7.28
CA GLY A 147 17.03 -17.29 -5.92
C GLY A 147 16.20 -16.57 -4.88
N ILE A 148 16.61 -16.70 -3.62
CA ILE A 148 15.98 -15.99 -2.51
C ILE A 148 16.25 -14.48 -2.58
N MET A 149 15.36 -13.67 -1.99
CA MET A 149 15.62 -12.27 -1.77
C MET A 149 16.70 -12.06 -0.71
N ILE A 150 17.71 -11.27 -1.05
CA ILE A 150 18.74 -10.82 -0.09
C ILE A 150 18.41 -9.37 0.27
N LEU A 151 18.28 -9.09 1.55
CA LEU A 151 17.86 -7.81 2.08
C LEU A 151 19.04 -7.02 2.67
N ASN A 152 18.79 -5.73 2.98
CA ASN A 152 19.80 -4.90 3.62
C ASN A 152 20.23 -5.49 4.98
N GLU A 153 21.52 -5.50 5.24
CA GLU A 153 22.15 -6.04 6.45
C GLU A 153 21.70 -5.33 7.74
N ASP A 154 21.31 -4.04 7.65
CA ASP A 154 20.85 -3.24 8.79
C ASP A 154 19.47 -3.66 9.32
N LEU A 155 18.73 -4.48 8.59
CA LEU A 155 17.41 -4.94 9.01
C LEU A 155 17.51 -5.87 10.22
N LYS A 156 16.64 -5.61 11.20
CA LYS A 156 16.60 -6.41 12.42
C LYS A 156 15.81 -7.70 12.17
N PRO A 157 16.32 -8.87 12.60
CA PRO A 157 15.54 -10.10 12.60
C PRO A 157 14.23 -9.92 13.39
N GLY A 158 13.18 -10.60 12.95
CA GLY A 158 11.83 -10.48 13.54
C GLY A 158 11.02 -9.28 13.05
N THR A 159 11.63 -8.36 12.28
CA THR A 159 10.84 -7.27 11.68
C THR A 159 9.82 -7.86 10.71
N PRO A 160 8.52 -7.53 10.81
CA PRO A 160 7.54 -7.97 9.83
C PRO A 160 7.88 -7.49 8.42
N ALA A 161 7.86 -8.41 7.44
CA ALA A 161 8.17 -8.08 6.05
C ALA A 161 7.21 -7.02 5.47
N SER A 162 5.95 -7.01 5.91
CA SER A 162 4.97 -6.00 5.53
C SER A 162 5.41 -4.56 5.82
N LYS A 163 6.19 -4.33 6.88
CA LYS A 163 6.74 -3.02 7.20
C LYS A 163 7.93 -2.64 6.30
N VAL A 164 8.76 -3.63 5.95
CA VAL A 164 9.94 -3.43 5.10
C VAL A 164 9.54 -3.13 3.66
N PHE A 165 8.50 -3.80 3.16
CA PHE A 165 8.00 -3.66 1.80
C PHE A 165 6.83 -2.68 1.67
N GLU A 166 6.52 -1.90 2.73
CA GLU A 166 5.45 -0.90 2.74
C GLU A 166 4.11 -1.46 2.24
N ILE A 167 3.79 -2.69 2.70
CA ILE A 167 2.52 -3.33 2.37
C ILE A 167 1.40 -2.63 3.12
N GLU A 168 0.44 -2.10 2.39
CA GLU A 168 -0.69 -1.37 2.92
C GLU A 168 -1.96 -2.22 2.87
N THR A 169 -2.75 -2.12 3.93
CA THR A 169 -4.15 -2.56 3.99
C THR A 169 -5.04 -1.37 4.22
N ASP A 170 -6.21 -1.35 3.60
CA ASP A 170 -7.16 -0.25 3.67
C ASP A 170 -8.59 -0.78 3.65
N GLU A 171 -9.52 0.07 4.03
CA GLU A 171 -10.96 -0.13 3.86
C GLU A 171 -11.48 0.97 2.93
N VAL A 172 -12.21 0.57 1.91
CA VAL A 172 -12.64 1.46 0.83
C VAL A 172 -14.15 1.53 0.79
N PHE A 173 -14.69 2.70 1.04
CA PHE A 173 -16.12 2.95 0.95
C PHE A 173 -16.53 3.07 -0.53
N GLU A 174 -17.56 2.36 -0.93
CA GLU A 174 -18.26 2.58 -2.18
C GLU A 174 -19.46 3.48 -1.91
N ILE A 175 -19.42 4.72 -2.40
CA ILE A 175 -20.44 5.74 -2.11
C ILE A 175 -21.26 6.02 -3.37
N GLY A 176 -22.58 5.89 -3.26
CA GLY A 176 -23.54 6.35 -4.25
C GLY A 176 -23.86 7.82 -4.03
N LEU A 177 -23.44 8.69 -4.95
CA LEU A 177 -23.76 10.12 -4.88
C LEU A 177 -24.92 10.48 -5.77
N THR A 178 -25.79 11.34 -5.27
CA THR A 178 -26.82 12.00 -6.09
C THR A 178 -26.19 13.12 -6.94
N PRO A 179 -26.73 13.46 -8.11
CA PRO A 179 -26.14 14.45 -9.04
C PRO A 179 -25.91 15.85 -8.46
N ASN A 180 -26.62 16.19 -7.40
CA ASN A 180 -26.51 17.50 -6.73
C ASN A 180 -25.41 17.55 -5.67
N ARG A 181 -24.65 16.46 -5.45
CA ARG A 181 -23.61 16.35 -4.44
C ARG A 181 -22.21 16.33 -5.04
N ALA A 182 -21.97 17.18 -6.07
CA ALA A 182 -20.64 17.36 -6.65
C ALA A 182 -19.59 17.81 -5.62
N ASP A 183 -20.00 18.52 -4.59
CA ASP A 183 -19.18 18.96 -3.45
C ASP A 183 -18.54 17.80 -2.67
N ALA A 184 -19.15 16.63 -2.69
CA ALA A 184 -18.67 15.42 -2.01
C ALA A 184 -17.86 14.48 -2.91
N MET A 185 -17.58 14.86 -4.18
CA MET A 185 -16.86 14.01 -5.15
C MET A 185 -15.33 13.98 -4.92
N SER A 186 -14.89 13.96 -3.66
CA SER A 186 -13.47 13.87 -3.30
C SER A 186 -13.30 13.43 -1.84
N HIS A 187 -12.11 13.01 -1.45
CA HIS A 187 -11.80 12.67 -0.06
C HIS A 187 -12.02 13.86 0.88
N MET A 188 -11.60 15.06 0.44
CA MET A 188 -11.83 16.31 1.21
C MET A 188 -13.32 16.63 1.32
N GLY A 189 -14.10 16.44 0.25
CA GLY A 189 -15.54 16.65 0.26
C GLY A 189 -16.24 15.74 1.26
N VAL A 190 -15.94 14.43 1.24
CA VAL A 190 -16.46 13.46 2.20
C VAL A 190 -16.01 13.78 3.63
N ALA A 191 -14.76 14.21 3.83
CA ALA A 191 -14.27 14.60 5.15
C ALA A 191 -15.02 15.77 5.75
N ARG A 192 -15.44 16.75 4.92
CA ARG A 192 -16.28 17.89 5.37
C ARG A 192 -17.63 17.44 5.88
N ASP A 193 -18.29 16.54 5.17
CA ASP A 193 -19.58 15.99 5.60
C ASP A 193 -19.43 15.13 6.84
N LEU A 194 -18.43 14.24 6.86
CA LEU A 194 -18.14 13.41 8.02
C LEU A 194 -17.92 14.27 9.28
N ARG A 195 -17.17 15.37 9.15
CA ARG A 195 -16.98 16.32 10.28
C ARG A 195 -18.31 16.87 10.78
N ALA A 196 -19.22 17.23 9.90
CA ALA A 196 -20.55 17.73 10.30
C ALA A 196 -21.34 16.66 11.07
N GLY A 197 -21.33 15.40 10.60
CA GLY A 197 -21.98 14.28 11.29
C GLY A 197 -21.35 13.97 12.66
N LEU A 198 -20.03 14.00 12.75
CA LEU A 198 -19.33 13.83 14.04
C LEU A 198 -19.69 14.91 15.05
N LEU A 199 -19.75 16.18 14.61
CA LEU A 199 -20.16 17.30 15.48
C LEU A 199 -21.59 17.14 15.99
N GLN A 200 -22.52 16.68 15.16
CA GLN A 200 -23.89 16.40 15.59
C GLN A 200 -23.97 15.29 16.64
N LYS A 201 -23.06 14.30 16.55
CA LYS A 201 -22.94 13.20 17.53
C LYS A 201 -22.14 13.62 18.79
N GLY A 202 -21.78 14.89 18.94
CA GLY A 202 -21.03 15.42 20.07
C GLY A 202 -19.53 15.15 20.04
N THR A 203 -19.00 14.65 18.93
CA THR A 203 -17.57 14.40 18.76
C THR A 203 -16.91 15.57 18.06
N THR A 204 -15.99 16.25 18.75
CA THR A 204 -15.21 17.33 18.15
C THR A 204 -14.13 16.75 17.25
N SER A 205 -14.14 17.13 15.99
CA SER A 205 -13.08 16.77 15.04
C SER A 205 -12.68 17.97 14.20
N GLU A 206 -11.38 18.13 14.00
CA GLU A 206 -10.81 19.19 13.16
C GLU A 206 -10.66 18.70 11.71
N LEU A 207 -11.05 19.54 10.75
CA LEU A 207 -10.78 19.30 9.34
C LEU A 207 -9.37 19.80 9.02
N ILE A 208 -8.51 18.87 8.61
CA ILE A 208 -7.13 19.14 8.22
C ILE A 208 -7.11 19.44 6.72
N THR A 209 -6.74 20.67 6.35
CA THR A 209 -6.61 21.06 4.94
C THR A 209 -5.15 21.02 4.51
N PRO A 210 -4.83 20.59 3.28
CA PRO A 210 -3.47 20.62 2.77
C PRO A 210 -2.88 22.03 2.81
N SER A 211 -1.70 22.18 3.39
CA SER A 211 -1.02 23.46 3.49
C SER A 211 -0.30 23.81 2.18
N VAL A 212 -0.54 25.02 1.69
CA VAL A 212 0.15 25.60 0.54
C VAL A 212 1.30 26.54 0.94
N SER A 213 1.60 26.66 2.24
CA SER A 213 2.59 27.61 2.76
C SER A 213 4.01 27.41 2.25
N LYS A 214 4.34 26.19 1.82
CA LYS A 214 5.65 25.87 1.25
C LYS A 214 5.76 26.16 -0.25
N PHE A 215 4.65 26.54 -0.91
CA PHE A 215 4.70 26.88 -2.34
C PHE A 215 5.46 28.17 -2.55
N LYS A 216 6.50 28.13 -3.38
CA LYS A 216 7.33 29.28 -3.75
C LYS A 216 7.64 29.23 -5.23
N VAL A 217 7.59 30.39 -5.88
CA VAL A 217 8.11 30.56 -7.23
C VAL A 217 9.60 30.85 -7.13
N GLU A 218 10.42 29.84 -7.35
CA GLU A 218 11.89 29.95 -7.20
C GLU A 218 12.55 30.72 -8.34
N LYS A 219 12.07 30.55 -9.56
CA LYS A 219 12.63 31.17 -10.77
C LYS A 219 11.50 31.72 -11.63
N ARG A 220 11.77 32.87 -12.27
CA ARG A 220 10.82 33.53 -13.19
C ARG A 220 11.38 33.62 -14.62
N THR A 221 12.29 32.70 -14.97
CA THR A 221 12.99 32.70 -16.26
C THR A 221 12.17 32.05 -17.38
N LEU A 222 11.29 31.11 -17.03
CA LEU A 222 10.43 30.41 -17.99
C LEU A 222 8.99 30.93 -17.83
N LYS A 223 8.65 31.95 -18.60
CA LYS A 223 7.31 32.53 -18.58
C LYS A 223 6.45 31.84 -19.64
N ILE A 224 5.17 31.62 -19.28
CA ILE A 224 4.13 31.24 -20.24
C ILE A 224 3.15 32.40 -20.27
N ASP A 225 2.90 32.93 -21.48
CA ASP A 225 1.90 33.96 -21.67
C ASP A 225 0.51 33.33 -21.62
N VAL A 226 -0.32 33.85 -20.71
CA VAL A 226 -1.71 33.43 -20.56
C VAL A 226 -2.61 34.54 -21.10
N LYS A 227 -3.35 34.19 -22.16
CA LYS A 227 -4.40 35.07 -22.72
C LYS A 227 -5.73 34.38 -22.59
N VAL A 228 -6.66 35.02 -21.88
CA VAL A 228 -8.04 34.57 -21.79
C VAL A 228 -8.85 35.29 -22.86
N GLU A 229 -9.35 34.55 -23.85
CA GLU A 229 -10.13 35.13 -24.96
C GLU A 229 -11.58 35.42 -24.58
N ASN A 230 -12.12 34.68 -23.63
CA ASN A 230 -13.50 34.86 -23.17
C ASN A 230 -13.56 34.79 -21.63
N GLU A 231 -13.55 35.96 -21.00
CA GLU A 231 -13.57 36.09 -19.54
C GLU A 231 -14.89 35.64 -18.88
N LYS A 232 -15.99 35.57 -19.64
CA LYS A 232 -17.27 35.04 -19.12
C LYS A 232 -17.22 33.53 -18.96
N LEU A 233 -16.54 32.82 -19.89
CA LEU A 233 -16.42 31.37 -19.86
C LEU A 233 -15.23 30.90 -19.00
N ALA A 234 -14.15 31.67 -18.98
CA ALA A 234 -12.95 31.37 -18.20
C ALA A 234 -12.49 32.66 -17.46
N PRO A 235 -13.11 33.01 -16.36
CA PRO A 235 -12.84 34.28 -15.67
C PRO A 235 -11.42 34.36 -15.10
N ARG A 236 -10.76 33.23 -14.91
CA ARG A 236 -9.38 33.19 -14.42
C ARG A 236 -8.69 31.91 -14.88
N TYR A 237 -7.45 32.03 -15.34
CA TYR A 237 -6.55 30.92 -15.61
C TYR A 237 -5.18 31.15 -14.96
N CYS A 238 -4.63 30.13 -14.32
CA CYS A 238 -3.32 30.20 -13.67
C CYS A 238 -2.42 29.09 -14.24
N GLY A 239 -1.20 29.48 -14.61
CA GLY A 239 -0.17 28.56 -15.09
C GLY A 239 1.08 28.63 -14.22
N VAL A 240 1.68 27.46 -13.97
CA VAL A 240 2.99 27.35 -13.30
C VAL A 240 3.87 26.43 -14.14
N THR A 241 5.06 26.90 -14.45
CA THR A 241 6.07 26.08 -15.13
C THR A 241 6.95 25.38 -14.11
N ILE A 242 7.09 24.07 -14.24
CA ILE A 242 7.95 23.25 -13.40
C ILE A 242 9.01 22.61 -14.31
N SER A 243 10.30 22.78 -13.97
CA SER A 243 11.41 22.25 -14.73
C SER A 243 12.25 21.26 -13.92
N GLY A 244 13.11 20.47 -14.58
CA GLY A 244 13.97 19.50 -13.93
C GLY A 244 13.24 18.21 -13.48
N ILE A 245 12.09 17.91 -14.05
CA ILE A 245 11.32 16.72 -13.75
C ILE A 245 11.80 15.55 -14.60
N THR A 246 11.97 14.40 -13.97
CA THR A 246 12.17 13.12 -14.65
C THR A 246 10.89 12.31 -14.55
N VAL A 247 10.33 11.92 -15.69
CA VAL A 247 9.16 11.02 -15.74
C VAL A 247 9.62 9.62 -15.35
N LYS A 248 9.01 9.06 -14.32
CA LYS A 248 9.32 7.74 -13.77
C LYS A 248 8.07 7.15 -13.08
N PRO A 249 8.08 5.86 -12.69
CA PRO A 249 7.02 5.30 -11.85
C PRO A 249 6.82 6.14 -10.58
N SER A 250 5.58 6.29 -10.18
CA SER A 250 5.21 6.98 -8.93
C SER A 250 5.79 6.27 -7.71
N PRO A 251 6.05 6.98 -6.60
CA PRO A 251 6.43 6.33 -5.36
C PRO A 251 5.30 5.40 -4.87
N THR A 252 5.69 4.35 -4.14
CA THR A 252 4.79 3.24 -3.71
C THR A 252 3.53 3.76 -3.02
N TRP A 253 3.67 4.72 -2.10
CA TRP A 253 2.53 5.30 -1.39
C TRP A 253 1.47 5.90 -2.32
N LEU A 254 1.89 6.59 -3.39
CA LEU A 254 0.98 7.19 -4.36
C LEU A 254 0.30 6.12 -5.20
N GLN A 255 1.07 5.12 -5.64
CA GLN A 255 0.52 3.98 -6.36
C GLN A 255 -0.53 3.24 -5.52
N ASN A 256 -0.25 2.96 -4.25
CA ASN A 256 -1.17 2.24 -3.35
C ASN A 256 -2.48 3.01 -3.16
N ARG A 257 -2.43 4.33 -2.97
CA ARG A 257 -3.64 5.16 -2.85
C ARG A 257 -4.51 5.12 -4.09
N LEU A 258 -3.90 5.26 -5.27
CA LEU A 258 -4.65 5.18 -6.52
C LEU A 258 -5.23 3.79 -6.76
N LYS A 259 -4.45 2.73 -6.50
CA LYS A 259 -4.92 1.34 -6.61
C LYS A 259 -6.08 1.06 -5.66
N ALA A 260 -6.03 1.55 -4.42
CA ALA A 260 -7.10 1.36 -3.45
C ALA A 260 -8.46 1.87 -3.95
N ILE A 261 -8.48 2.99 -4.66
CA ILE A 261 -9.71 3.53 -5.27
C ILE A 261 -9.99 3.00 -6.68
N GLY A 262 -9.24 1.99 -7.14
CA GLY A 262 -9.48 1.30 -8.41
C GLY A 262 -8.79 1.93 -9.63
N LEU A 263 -7.86 2.86 -9.45
CA LEU A 263 -7.09 3.46 -10.54
C LEU A 263 -5.78 2.69 -10.78
N THR A 264 -5.39 2.60 -12.06
CA THR A 264 -4.11 2.00 -12.45
C THR A 264 -3.04 3.09 -12.56
N PRO A 265 -2.00 3.08 -11.70
CA PRO A 265 -0.88 4.01 -11.80
C PRO A 265 -0.18 3.96 -13.17
N LYS A 266 0.29 5.10 -13.66
CA LYS A 266 0.99 5.25 -14.96
C LYS A 266 2.41 5.77 -14.77
N ASN A 267 2.54 6.98 -14.28
CA ASN A 267 3.80 7.63 -13.97
C ASN A 267 3.54 8.82 -13.03
N ASN A 268 4.61 9.33 -12.44
CA ASN A 268 4.55 10.38 -11.43
C ASN A 268 3.84 11.68 -11.89
N ILE A 269 3.73 11.95 -13.17
CA ILE A 269 3.05 13.15 -13.70
C ILE A 269 1.54 12.91 -13.79
N VAL A 270 1.14 11.83 -14.46
CA VAL A 270 -0.28 11.47 -14.62
C VAL A 270 -0.91 11.14 -13.27
N ASP A 271 -0.19 10.42 -12.42
CA ASP A 271 -0.70 9.96 -11.14
C ASP A 271 -0.93 11.13 -10.15
N VAL A 272 -0.08 12.17 -10.19
CA VAL A 272 -0.31 13.38 -9.38
C VAL A 272 -1.60 14.09 -9.78
N THR A 273 -1.93 14.17 -11.08
CA THR A 273 -3.19 14.80 -11.51
C THR A 273 -4.40 14.00 -11.03
N ASN A 274 -4.36 12.68 -11.13
CA ASN A 274 -5.41 11.80 -10.60
C ASN A 274 -5.50 11.90 -9.08
N TYR A 275 -4.36 11.95 -8.39
CA TYR A 275 -4.33 12.09 -6.93
C TYR A 275 -5.03 13.39 -6.50
N VAL A 276 -4.66 14.54 -7.08
CA VAL A 276 -5.24 15.85 -6.73
C VAL A 276 -6.75 15.88 -7.03
N LEU A 277 -7.18 15.30 -8.15
CA LEU A 277 -8.59 15.19 -8.52
C LEU A 277 -9.39 14.42 -7.45
N HIS A 278 -8.91 13.26 -7.02
CA HIS A 278 -9.61 12.45 -6.01
C HIS A 278 -9.40 12.96 -4.57
N GLU A 279 -8.40 13.80 -4.35
CA GLU A 279 -8.13 14.44 -3.07
C GLU A 279 -9.08 15.62 -2.82
N LEU A 280 -9.19 16.54 -3.79
CA LEU A 280 -9.82 17.84 -3.62
C LEU A 280 -11.10 18.04 -4.45
N GLY A 281 -11.27 17.33 -5.53
CA GLY A 281 -12.39 17.44 -6.48
C GLY A 281 -12.07 18.22 -7.74
#